data_5f36f42bcfcd2010dab745f4276bd335
#
_entry.id   5f36f42bcfcd2010dab745f4276bd335
#
_cell.length_a   1.000
_cell.length_b   1.000
_cell.length_c   1.000
_cell.angle_alpha   90.00
_cell.angle_beta   90.00
_cell.angle_gamma   90.00
#
_symmetry.space_group_name_H-M   'P 1'
#
loop_
_entity.id
_entity.type
_entity.pdbx_description
1 polymer ?
#
loop_
_entity_poly.entity_id
_entity_poly.type
_entity_poly.pdbx_seq_one_letter_code
_entity_poly.pdbx_strand_id
1 'polypeptide(L)'
;MSSVYRIENEEGMGPLGRRGIELTHEIMYRHYRRDEDFVYAQMAEGVTWIGPSRAQYTTGVDKLRELLQIEQLVTFTMEQETYQVAYEDEHSCLIFGCCTVTSDEETGLFIRTLQRVSFFYRLIGDRLHVVHMHLSHPYEVVDSDEVFPFRYGKDAFDYIQQTHQMAFTDSLTELGNRNAYETSCVRMAHDFDSVRSLCLILFDLNGMKRVNDT
;
A
#
# COMPACT_ATOMS: atom_id res chain seq x y z
N MET A 1 -15.88 4.14 26.83
CA MET A 1 -15.61 4.28 25.40
C MET A 1 -15.09 2.95 24.91
N SER A 2 -15.78 2.27 24.01
CA SER A 2 -15.28 1.05 23.37
C SER A 2 -14.02 1.45 22.61
N SER A 3 -12.87 0.81 22.86
CA SER A 3 -11.65 1.04 22.10
C SER A 3 -11.94 0.74 20.62
N VAL A 4 -11.52 1.63 19.75
CA VAL A 4 -11.69 1.51 18.29
C VAL A 4 -10.90 0.30 17.78
N TYR A 5 -9.92 -0.15 18.52
CA TYR A 5 -9.05 -1.30 18.22
C TYR A 5 -8.99 -2.29 19.39
N ARG A 6 -8.60 -3.52 19.10
CA ARG A 6 -8.36 -4.60 20.06
C ARG A 6 -6.87 -4.68 20.39
N ILE A 7 -6.55 -4.84 21.67
CA ILE A 7 -5.18 -5.15 22.12
C ILE A 7 -5.13 -6.64 22.46
N GLU A 8 -4.18 -7.37 21.88
CA GLU A 8 -3.86 -8.74 22.26
C GLU A 8 -2.71 -8.73 23.27
N ASN A 9 -2.75 -9.65 24.24
CA ASN A 9 -1.72 -9.82 25.28
C ASN A 9 -1.48 -8.56 26.13
N GLU A 10 -2.57 -7.96 26.67
CA GLU A 10 -2.46 -6.81 27.60
C GLU A 10 -1.69 -7.13 28.89
N GLU A 11 -1.66 -8.41 29.32
CA GLU A 11 -0.97 -8.80 30.53
C GLU A 11 0.55 -8.61 30.38
N GLY A 12 1.13 -7.77 31.26
CA GLY A 12 2.56 -7.49 31.27
C GLY A 12 3.01 -6.37 30.34
N MET A 13 2.09 -5.73 29.62
CA MET A 13 2.41 -4.58 28.77
C MET A 13 2.77 -3.36 29.65
N GLY A 14 3.92 -2.76 29.36
CA GLY A 14 4.39 -1.56 30.04
C GLY A 14 3.80 -0.26 29.45
N PRO A 15 4.17 0.87 30.03
CA PRO A 15 3.64 2.17 29.60
C PRO A 15 4.10 2.58 28.20
N LEU A 16 5.31 2.17 27.78
CA LEU A 16 5.85 2.52 26.48
C LEU A 16 5.15 1.73 25.36
N GLY A 17 4.88 0.44 25.60
CA GLY A 17 4.11 -0.42 24.71
C GLY A 17 2.70 0.11 24.50
N ARG A 18 2.02 0.54 25.55
CA ARG A 18 0.69 1.16 25.46
C ARG A 18 0.72 2.42 24.61
N ARG A 19 1.67 3.33 24.87
CA ARG A 19 1.87 4.54 24.06
C ARG A 19 2.21 4.20 22.60
N GLY A 20 3.00 3.15 22.37
CA GLY A 20 3.34 2.66 21.02
C GLY A 20 2.12 2.19 20.24
N ILE A 21 1.21 1.43 20.88
CA ILE A 21 -0.04 1.00 20.24
C ILE A 21 -0.93 2.20 19.91
N GLU A 22 -1.14 3.12 20.86
CA GLU A 22 -1.93 4.34 20.64
C GLU A 22 -1.37 5.15 19.46
N LEU A 23 -0.06 5.32 19.43
CA LEU A 23 0.62 6.05 18.34
C LEU A 23 0.55 5.30 17.01
N THR A 24 0.65 3.97 17.00
CA THR A 24 0.49 3.15 15.78
C THR A 24 -0.90 3.33 15.18
N HIS A 25 -1.94 3.21 16.01
CA HIS A 25 -3.32 3.46 15.58
C HIS A 25 -3.47 4.86 14.98
N GLU A 26 -2.99 5.89 15.69
CA GLU A 26 -3.12 7.28 15.26
C GLU A 26 -2.36 7.55 13.93
N ILE A 27 -1.15 7.03 13.78
CA ILE A 27 -0.37 7.13 12.54
C ILE A 27 -1.13 6.49 11.38
N MET A 28 -1.61 5.26 11.55
CA MET A 28 -2.33 4.53 10.50
C MET A 28 -3.64 5.25 10.14
N TYR A 29 -4.41 5.67 11.13
CA TYR A 29 -5.66 6.41 10.92
C TYR A 29 -5.43 7.71 10.16
N ARG A 30 -4.44 8.51 10.59
CA ARG A 30 -4.11 9.80 9.96
C ARG A 30 -3.54 9.64 8.56
N HIS A 31 -2.70 8.63 8.34
CA HIS A 31 -2.19 8.30 7.03
C HIS A 31 -3.32 8.05 6.02
N TYR A 32 -4.28 7.21 6.37
CA TYR A 32 -5.42 6.92 5.50
C TYR A 32 -6.40 8.08 5.33
N ARG A 33 -6.34 9.09 6.19
CA ARG A 33 -7.10 10.35 6.10
C ARG A 33 -6.29 11.51 5.52
N ARG A 34 -5.07 11.24 5.04
CA ARG A 34 -4.17 12.22 4.40
C ARG A 34 -3.70 13.35 5.32
N ASP A 35 -3.62 13.10 6.62
CA ASP A 35 -2.99 14.00 7.58
C ASP A 35 -1.49 13.67 7.70
N GLU A 36 -0.75 14.00 6.66
CA GLU A 36 0.64 13.61 6.49
C GLU A 36 1.59 14.38 7.37
N ASP A 37 1.30 15.63 7.63
CA ASP A 37 2.12 16.45 8.53
C ASP A 37 2.21 15.79 9.91
N PHE A 38 1.09 15.25 10.39
CA PHE A 38 1.09 14.47 11.62
C PHE A 38 1.97 13.22 11.48
N VAL A 39 1.79 12.44 10.42
CA VAL A 39 2.50 11.17 10.19
C VAL A 39 4.01 11.40 10.16
N TYR A 40 4.49 12.33 9.34
CA TYR A 40 5.93 12.59 9.23
C TYR A 40 6.53 13.19 10.49
N ALA A 41 5.77 13.93 11.28
CA ALA A 41 6.24 14.45 12.57
C ALA A 41 6.52 13.35 13.62
N GLN A 42 5.98 12.13 13.42
CA GLN A 42 6.27 10.99 14.29
C GLN A 42 7.49 10.18 13.85
N MET A 43 8.03 10.44 12.66
CA MET A 43 9.17 9.69 12.11
C MET A 43 10.49 10.23 12.67
N ALA A 44 11.43 9.32 12.94
CA ALA A 44 12.82 9.70 13.14
C ALA A 44 13.43 10.12 11.78
N GLU A 45 14.44 11.01 11.78
CA GLU A 45 15.10 11.49 10.57
C GLU A 45 15.57 10.35 9.65
N GLY A 46 16.19 9.32 10.25
CA GLY A 46 16.69 8.13 9.55
C GLY A 46 15.70 6.96 9.52
N VAL A 47 14.38 7.20 9.57
CA VAL A 47 13.38 6.15 9.54
C VAL A 47 13.57 5.22 8.35
N THR A 48 13.40 3.91 8.57
CA THR A 48 13.39 2.92 7.51
C THR A 48 11.98 2.42 7.26
N TRP A 49 11.62 2.22 6.01
CA TRP A 49 10.31 1.75 5.61
C TRP A 49 10.39 0.63 4.58
N ILE A 50 9.57 -0.40 4.80
CA ILE A 50 9.29 -1.47 3.86
C ILE A 50 7.78 -1.49 3.65
N GLY A 51 7.34 -1.20 2.44
CA GLY A 51 5.94 -1.24 2.05
C GLY A 51 5.60 -2.50 1.27
N PRO A 52 4.31 -2.70 0.95
CA PRO A 52 3.82 -3.92 0.31
C PRO A 52 4.23 -4.05 -1.15
N SER A 53 4.60 -2.99 -1.83
CA SER A 53 5.00 -3.05 -3.24
C SER A 53 6.51 -3.21 -3.41
N ARG A 54 6.90 -3.72 -4.59
CA ARG A 54 8.31 -4.00 -4.91
C ARG A 54 9.24 -2.78 -4.81
N ALA A 55 8.73 -1.59 -5.08
CA ALA A 55 9.50 -0.34 -5.07
C ALA A 55 9.49 0.36 -3.70
N GLN A 56 8.66 -0.09 -2.78
CA GLN A 56 8.46 0.53 -1.47
C GLN A 56 9.48 0.03 -0.44
N TYR A 57 10.71 0.49 -0.61
CA TYR A 57 11.84 0.21 0.29
C TYR A 57 12.73 1.45 0.38
N THR A 58 12.81 2.09 1.55
CA THR A 58 13.56 3.33 1.68
C THR A 58 14.09 3.62 3.09
N THR A 59 14.98 4.61 3.16
CA THR A 59 15.51 5.19 4.40
C THR A 59 15.46 6.71 4.32
N GLY A 60 15.03 7.34 5.41
CA GLY A 60 14.91 8.79 5.56
C GLY A 60 13.51 9.31 5.25
N VAL A 61 13.11 10.36 6.01
CA VAL A 61 11.76 10.95 5.95
C VAL A 61 11.47 11.54 4.56
N ASP A 62 12.44 12.19 3.92
CA ASP A 62 12.22 12.83 2.62
C ASP A 62 11.90 11.80 1.52
N LYS A 63 12.65 10.70 1.50
CA LYS A 63 12.40 9.59 0.58
C LYS A 63 11.07 8.90 0.86
N LEU A 64 10.74 8.72 2.13
CA LEU A 64 9.44 8.18 2.54
C LEU A 64 8.31 9.06 2.02
N ARG A 65 8.43 10.38 2.16
CA ARG A 65 7.47 11.35 1.67
C ARG A 65 7.27 11.26 0.15
N GLU A 66 8.36 11.19 -0.62
CA GLU A 66 8.29 11.03 -2.08
C GLU A 66 7.51 9.76 -2.48
N LEU A 67 7.76 8.64 -1.80
CA LEU A 67 7.10 7.36 -2.13
C LEU A 67 5.64 7.32 -1.72
N LEU A 68 5.27 7.89 -0.58
CA LEU A 68 3.90 7.91 -0.10
C LEU A 68 3.00 8.90 -0.85
N GLN A 69 3.56 9.93 -1.52
CA GLN A 69 2.78 10.85 -2.34
C GLN A 69 1.92 10.14 -3.40
N ILE A 70 2.37 8.99 -3.89
CA ILE A 70 1.65 8.20 -4.90
C ILE A 70 0.38 7.57 -4.31
N GLU A 71 0.40 7.21 -3.02
CA GLU A 71 -0.74 6.57 -2.33
C GLU A 71 -1.83 7.57 -1.91
N GLN A 72 -1.52 8.86 -1.94
CA GLN A 72 -2.40 9.94 -1.44
C GLN A 72 -3.65 10.21 -2.29
N LEU A 73 -3.80 9.54 -3.40
CA LEU A 73 -4.96 9.71 -4.28
C LEU A 73 -6.23 9.03 -3.75
N VAL A 74 -6.08 8.09 -2.82
CA VAL A 74 -7.18 7.27 -2.30
C VAL A 74 -7.24 7.37 -0.78
N THR A 75 -8.41 7.67 -0.24
CA THR A 75 -8.69 7.57 1.20
C THR A 75 -9.23 6.19 1.54
N PHE A 76 -8.96 5.75 2.78
CA PHE A 76 -9.37 4.43 3.23
C PHE A 76 -10.03 4.51 4.61
N THR A 77 -10.96 3.60 4.83
CA THR A 77 -11.52 3.30 6.14
C THR A 77 -10.82 2.08 6.71
N MET A 78 -10.42 2.15 7.99
CA MET A 78 -9.82 1.04 8.73
C MET A 78 -10.87 0.35 9.60
N GLU A 79 -10.84 -0.98 9.61
CA GLU A 79 -11.72 -1.82 10.40
C GLU A 79 -10.95 -2.99 11.02
N GLN A 80 -11.50 -3.59 12.06
CA GLN A 80 -10.99 -4.83 12.68
C GLN A 80 -9.51 -4.72 13.10
N GLU A 81 -9.14 -3.57 13.64
CA GLU A 81 -7.78 -3.31 14.07
C GLU A 81 -7.40 -4.16 15.29
N THR A 82 -6.24 -4.80 15.22
CA THR A 82 -5.69 -5.58 16.31
C THR A 82 -4.21 -5.27 16.44
N TYR A 83 -3.74 -4.98 17.66
CA TYR A 83 -2.35 -4.65 17.97
C TYR A 83 -1.84 -5.43 19.16
N GLN A 84 -0.54 -5.67 19.18
CA GLN A 84 0.16 -6.25 20.31
C GLN A 84 1.59 -5.74 20.43
N VAL A 85 2.14 -5.79 21.63
CA VAL A 85 3.53 -5.44 21.92
C VAL A 85 4.38 -6.70 21.76
N ALA A 86 5.30 -6.69 20.78
CA ALA A 86 6.23 -7.79 20.58
C ALA A 86 7.48 -7.67 21.46
N TYR A 87 7.87 -6.43 21.77
CA TYR A 87 9.03 -6.12 22.59
C TYR A 87 8.85 -4.75 23.23
N GLU A 88 9.35 -4.60 24.46
CA GLU A 88 9.40 -3.33 25.16
C GLU A 88 10.60 -3.32 26.13
N ASP A 89 11.33 -2.19 26.17
CA ASP A 89 12.30 -1.86 27.19
C ASP A 89 12.11 -0.41 27.66
N GLU A 90 13.06 0.14 28.40
CA GLU A 90 12.98 1.51 28.94
C GLU A 90 12.98 2.59 27.86
N HIS A 91 13.46 2.31 26.65
CA HIS A 91 13.72 3.29 25.61
C HIS A 91 13.09 2.96 24.25
N SER A 92 12.56 1.76 24.09
CA SER A 92 12.03 1.30 22.80
C SER A 92 10.88 0.33 22.95
N CYS A 93 10.04 0.24 21.90
CA CYS A 93 9.04 -0.80 21.79
C CYS A 93 8.82 -1.21 20.32
N LEU A 94 8.46 -2.47 20.12
CA LEU A 94 8.03 -3.02 18.84
C LEU A 94 6.56 -3.37 18.92
N ILE A 95 5.78 -2.71 18.10
CA ILE A 95 4.34 -2.96 17.94
C ILE A 95 4.12 -3.67 16.62
N PHE A 96 3.28 -4.68 16.62
CA PHE A 96 2.79 -5.27 15.40
C PHE A 96 1.28 -5.51 15.47
N GLY A 97 0.66 -5.61 14.32
CA GLY A 97 -0.77 -5.77 14.26
C GLY A 97 -1.28 -5.94 12.83
N CYS A 98 -2.59 -5.92 12.73
CA CYS A 98 -3.27 -5.94 11.43
C CYS A 98 -4.57 -5.14 11.49
N CYS A 99 -5.00 -4.71 10.32
CA CYS A 99 -6.30 -4.09 10.11
C CYS A 99 -6.83 -4.43 8.71
N THR A 100 -8.14 -4.39 8.54
CA THR A 100 -8.75 -4.41 7.21
C THR A 100 -8.86 -2.97 6.73
N VAL A 101 -8.34 -2.68 5.54
CA VAL A 101 -8.48 -1.38 4.89
C VAL A 101 -9.41 -1.51 3.69
N THR A 102 -10.34 -0.56 3.56
CA THR A 102 -11.28 -0.49 2.43
C THR A 102 -11.24 0.91 1.86
N SER A 103 -11.06 1.04 0.55
CA SER A 103 -11.10 2.35 -0.13
C SER A 103 -12.48 2.98 0.01
N ASP A 104 -12.51 4.30 0.21
CA ASP A 104 -13.76 5.04 0.28
C ASP A 104 -14.46 5.05 -1.10
N GLU A 105 -15.78 4.95 -1.13
CA GLU A 105 -16.59 4.86 -2.37
C GLU A 105 -16.36 6.03 -3.34
N GLU A 106 -16.08 7.21 -2.81
CA GLU A 106 -15.86 8.44 -3.58
C GLU A 106 -14.63 8.36 -4.49
N THR A 107 -13.72 7.42 -4.23
CA THR A 107 -12.49 7.27 -5.02
C THR A 107 -12.72 6.59 -6.37
N GLY A 108 -13.85 5.97 -6.58
CA GLY A 108 -14.16 5.18 -7.79
C GLY A 108 -13.36 3.88 -7.92
N LEU A 109 -12.54 3.56 -6.92
CA LEU A 109 -11.76 2.31 -6.85
C LEU A 109 -12.26 1.47 -5.69
N PHE A 110 -12.40 0.18 -5.88
CA PHE A 110 -12.68 -0.76 -4.80
C PHE A 110 -11.42 -1.54 -4.45
N ILE A 111 -10.86 -1.26 -3.28
CA ILE A 111 -9.75 -1.98 -2.69
C ILE A 111 -10.19 -2.40 -1.29
N ARG A 112 -10.15 -3.69 -1.00
CA ARG A 112 -10.35 -4.22 0.35
C ARG A 112 -9.30 -5.28 0.61
N THR A 113 -8.47 -5.07 1.62
CA THR A 113 -7.38 -6.00 1.93
C THR A 113 -7.04 -5.99 3.41
N LEU A 114 -6.52 -7.10 3.90
CA LEU A 114 -5.89 -7.19 5.21
C LEU A 114 -4.49 -6.58 5.11
N GLN A 115 -4.20 -5.60 5.96
CA GLN A 115 -2.87 -5.04 6.09
C GLN A 115 -2.23 -5.49 7.40
N ARG A 116 -1.01 -5.99 7.31
CA ARG A 116 -0.17 -6.32 8.47
C ARG A 116 0.87 -5.23 8.64
N VAL A 117 1.10 -4.83 9.88
CA VAL A 117 2.01 -3.74 10.21
C VAL A 117 2.97 -4.14 11.31
N SER A 118 4.17 -3.60 11.26
CA SER A 118 5.07 -3.55 12.42
C SER A 118 5.75 -2.20 12.49
N PHE A 119 5.81 -1.64 13.71
CA PHE A 119 6.43 -0.35 14.00
C PHE A 119 7.42 -0.51 15.13
N PHE A 120 8.66 -0.12 14.89
CA PHE A 120 9.66 -0.04 15.92
C PHE A 120 9.88 1.41 16.33
N TYR A 121 9.62 1.67 17.59
CA TYR A 121 9.71 2.99 18.20
C TYR A 121 10.94 3.13 19.10
N ARG A 122 11.51 4.33 19.13
CA ARG A 122 12.48 4.74 20.12
C ARG A 122 12.05 6.01 20.81
N LEU A 123 12.32 6.07 22.12
CA LEU A 123 12.17 7.27 22.92
C LEU A 123 13.35 8.21 22.59
N ILE A 124 13.03 9.38 22.03
CA ILE A 124 13.98 10.45 21.73
C ILE A 124 13.52 11.67 22.53
N GLY A 125 14.30 12.02 23.56
CA GLY A 125 13.81 12.94 24.60
C GLY A 125 12.66 12.29 25.39
N ASP A 126 11.49 12.90 25.36
CA ASP A 126 10.28 12.44 26.02
C ASP A 126 9.22 11.89 25.04
N ARG A 127 9.52 11.80 23.75
CA ARG A 127 8.60 11.41 22.68
C ARG A 127 9.05 10.13 21.99
N LEU A 128 8.07 9.29 21.64
CA LEU A 128 8.28 8.14 20.78
C LEU A 128 8.38 8.60 19.32
N HIS A 129 9.40 8.10 18.63
CA HIS A 129 9.55 8.27 17.18
C HIS A 129 9.67 6.91 16.51
N VAL A 130 9.06 6.79 15.33
CA VAL A 130 9.19 5.61 14.47
C VAL A 130 10.60 5.60 13.89
N VAL A 131 11.36 4.54 14.13
CA VAL A 131 12.68 4.32 13.51
C VAL A 131 12.66 3.27 12.43
N HIS A 132 11.65 2.39 12.48
CA HIS A 132 11.38 1.42 11.43
C HIS A 132 9.89 1.12 11.35
N MET A 133 9.38 0.96 10.13
CA MET A 133 8.04 0.42 9.90
C MET A 133 8.03 -0.51 8.70
N HIS A 134 7.21 -1.55 8.80
CA HIS A 134 6.95 -2.50 7.73
C HIS A 134 5.45 -2.69 7.57
N LEU A 135 4.97 -2.59 6.35
CA LEU A 135 3.61 -2.84 5.95
C LEU A 135 3.59 -3.94 4.89
N SER A 136 2.68 -4.89 5.01
CA SER A 136 2.55 -5.99 4.04
C SER A 136 1.11 -6.43 3.91
N HIS A 137 0.80 -7.05 2.77
CA HIS A 137 -0.47 -7.73 2.53
C HIS A 137 -0.26 -9.24 2.56
N PRO A 138 -1.23 -10.03 3.04
CA PRO A 138 -1.17 -11.49 2.88
C PRO A 138 -1.23 -11.85 1.40
N TYR A 139 -0.71 -13.00 1.07
CA TYR A 139 -0.82 -13.55 -0.26
C TYR A 139 -2.20 -14.23 -0.37
N GLU A 140 -3.18 -13.60 -1.03
CA GLU A 140 -4.59 -14.01 -1.01
C GLU A 140 -4.88 -15.35 -1.69
N VAL A 141 -3.94 -15.85 -2.51
CA VAL A 141 -4.06 -17.14 -3.22
C VAL A 141 -3.38 -18.32 -2.50
N VAL A 142 -3.03 -18.14 -1.23
CA VAL A 142 -2.36 -19.16 -0.42
C VAL A 142 -3.31 -19.59 0.69
N ASP A 143 -3.47 -20.90 0.88
CA ASP A 143 -4.22 -21.43 2.01
C ASP A 143 -3.58 -20.98 3.34
N SER A 144 -4.38 -20.85 4.39
CA SER A 144 -3.95 -20.25 5.67
C SER A 144 -2.83 -21.00 6.38
N ASP A 145 -2.57 -22.25 6.01
CA ASP A 145 -1.53 -23.12 6.55
C ASP A 145 -0.28 -23.22 5.65
N GLU A 146 -0.30 -22.58 4.47
CA GLU A 146 0.84 -22.58 3.57
C GLU A 146 1.76 -21.39 3.84
N VAL A 147 3.07 -21.64 3.97
CA VAL A 147 4.11 -20.59 4.09
C VAL A 147 4.46 -20.01 2.72
N PHE A 148 4.36 -20.81 1.67
CA PHE A 148 4.55 -20.43 0.27
C PHE A 148 3.45 -21.06 -0.60
N PRO A 149 3.09 -20.44 -1.73
CA PRO A 149 2.05 -20.94 -2.63
C PRO A 149 2.53 -22.16 -3.42
N PHE A 150 2.85 -23.27 -2.74
CA PHE A 150 3.40 -24.47 -3.38
C PHE A 150 2.41 -25.13 -4.34
N ARG A 151 1.10 -25.12 -3.98
CA ARG A 151 0.05 -25.74 -4.81
C ARG A 151 -0.33 -24.90 -6.01
N TYR A 152 -0.37 -23.59 -5.82
CA TYR A 152 -0.93 -22.65 -6.81
C TYR A 152 0.13 -21.76 -7.43
N GLY A 153 1.39 -21.89 -7.03
CA GLY A 153 2.45 -20.94 -7.41
C GLY A 153 2.56 -20.74 -8.92
N LYS A 154 2.63 -21.83 -9.68
CA LYS A 154 2.72 -21.75 -11.14
C LYS A 154 1.38 -21.43 -11.77
N ASP A 155 0.32 -22.13 -11.36
CA ASP A 155 -1.02 -21.96 -11.93
C ASP A 155 -1.59 -20.59 -11.62
N ALA A 156 -1.38 -20.09 -10.37
CA ALA A 156 -1.75 -18.73 -10.00
C ALA A 156 -0.93 -17.67 -10.74
N PHE A 157 0.37 -17.90 -10.90
CA PHE A 157 1.22 -17.00 -11.68
C PHE A 157 0.78 -16.98 -13.16
N ASP A 158 0.54 -18.13 -13.75
CA ASP A 158 0.07 -18.24 -15.14
C ASP A 158 -1.31 -17.61 -15.32
N TYR A 159 -2.21 -17.81 -14.35
CA TYR A 159 -3.54 -17.18 -14.32
C TYR A 159 -3.45 -15.65 -14.21
N ILE A 160 -2.62 -15.13 -13.31
CA ILE A 160 -2.40 -13.68 -13.14
C ILE A 160 -1.80 -13.11 -14.44
N GLN A 161 -0.81 -13.78 -15.03
CA GLN A 161 -0.22 -13.35 -16.31
C GLN A 161 -1.23 -13.35 -17.44
N GLN A 162 -2.03 -14.40 -17.58
CA GLN A 162 -3.09 -14.49 -18.58
C GLN A 162 -4.17 -13.41 -18.37
N THR A 163 -4.61 -13.22 -17.12
CA THR A 163 -5.60 -12.20 -16.79
C THR A 163 -5.07 -10.80 -17.08
N HIS A 164 -3.81 -10.53 -16.72
CA HIS A 164 -3.16 -9.26 -17.04
C HIS A 164 -3.06 -9.06 -18.56
N GLN A 165 -2.65 -10.10 -19.30
CA GLN A 165 -2.57 -10.05 -20.74
C GLN A 165 -3.95 -9.77 -21.38
N MET A 166 -5.00 -10.48 -20.94
CA MET A 166 -6.38 -10.23 -21.40
C MET A 166 -6.88 -8.81 -21.07
N ALA A 167 -6.54 -8.30 -19.89
CA ALA A 167 -6.97 -6.98 -19.43
C ALA A 167 -6.30 -5.83 -20.20
N PHE A 168 -5.07 -6.01 -20.67
CA PHE A 168 -4.24 -4.94 -21.23
C PHE A 168 -3.79 -5.14 -22.67
N THR A 169 -4.13 -6.29 -23.29
CA THR A 169 -3.72 -6.60 -24.66
C THR A 169 -4.93 -6.85 -25.56
N ASP A 170 -4.88 -6.35 -26.77
CA ASP A 170 -5.85 -6.66 -27.81
C ASP A 170 -5.57 -8.06 -28.37
N SER A 171 -6.57 -8.94 -28.38
CA SER A 171 -6.38 -10.37 -28.73
C SER A 171 -6.07 -10.62 -30.19
N LEU A 172 -6.34 -9.65 -31.07
CA LEU A 172 -6.12 -9.79 -32.51
C LEU A 172 -4.74 -9.30 -32.93
N THR A 173 -4.32 -8.17 -32.36
CA THR A 173 -3.10 -7.48 -32.76
C THR A 173 -1.93 -7.69 -31.80
N GLU A 174 -2.20 -8.27 -30.62
CA GLU A 174 -1.24 -8.41 -29.51
C GLU A 174 -0.65 -7.09 -29.01
N LEU A 175 -1.21 -5.96 -29.42
CA LEU A 175 -0.82 -4.64 -28.95
C LEU A 175 -1.61 -4.26 -27.67
N GLY A 176 -1.16 -3.21 -27.00
CA GLY A 176 -1.89 -2.65 -25.86
C GLY A 176 -3.31 -2.23 -26.26
N ASN A 177 -4.32 -2.67 -25.52
CA ASN A 177 -5.70 -2.28 -25.71
C ASN A 177 -6.00 -0.90 -25.08
N ARG A 178 -7.25 -0.49 -25.07
CA ARG A 178 -7.70 0.77 -24.47
C ARG A 178 -7.30 0.92 -22.99
N ASN A 179 -7.41 -0.15 -22.19
CA ASN A 179 -7.02 -0.12 -20.78
C ASN A 179 -5.52 0.10 -20.60
N ALA A 180 -4.70 -0.53 -21.44
CA ALA A 180 -3.24 -0.30 -21.46
C ALA A 180 -2.91 1.16 -21.77
N TYR A 181 -3.61 1.76 -22.75
CA TYR A 181 -3.45 3.16 -23.09
C TYR A 181 -3.84 4.08 -21.94
N GLU A 182 -5.03 3.91 -21.36
CA GLU A 182 -5.53 4.74 -20.25
C GLU A 182 -4.60 4.66 -19.04
N THR A 183 -4.16 3.45 -18.66
CA THR A 183 -3.20 3.24 -17.57
C THR A 183 -1.84 3.90 -17.85
N SER A 184 -1.37 3.82 -19.10
CA SER A 184 -0.12 4.47 -19.49
C SER A 184 -0.23 6.00 -19.46
N CYS A 185 -1.36 6.56 -19.84
CA CYS A 185 -1.61 8.01 -19.75
C CYS A 185 -1.56 8.50 -18.30
N VAL A 186 -2.19 7.78 -17.37
CA VAL A 186 -2.15 8.11 -15.94
C VAL A 186 -0.71 8.06 -15.41
N ARG A 187 0.04 7.02 -15.76
CA ARG A 187 1.45 6.89 -15.35
C ARG A 187 2.31 8.02 -15.92
N MET A 188 2.17 8.31 -17.22
CA MET A 188 2.93 9.39 -17.85
C MET A 188 2.58 10.77 -17.29
N ALA A 189 1.31 11.02 -16.94
CA ALA A 189 0.90 12.26 -16.30
C ALA A 189 1.55 12.45 -14.92
N HIS A 190 1.81 11.34 -14.22
CA HIS A 190 2.48 11.33 -12.93
C HIS A 190 3.99 11.57 -13.04
N ASP A 191 4.61 11.01 -14.10
CA ASP A 191 6.05 11.10 -14.35
C ASP A 191 6.43 12.30 -15.25
N PHE A 192 5.50 13.24 -15.46
CA PHE A 192 5.64 14.32 -16.46
C PHE A 192 6.89 15.20 -16.26
N ASP A 193 7.32 15.37 -15.01
CA ASP A 193 8.53 16.14 -14.69
C ASP A 193 9.84 15.47 -15.17
N SER A 194 9.80 14.16 -15.43
CA SER A 194 10.94 13.38 -15.94
C SER A 194 10.99 13.27 -17.47
N VAL A 195 9.88 13.56 -18.16
CA VAL A 195 9.71 13.38 -19.62
C VAL A 195 9.96 14.71 -20.33
N ARG A 196 11.03 14.76 -21.14
CA ARG A 196 11.41 15.98 -21.90
C ARG A 196 10.46 16.31 -23.05
N SER A 197 9.80 15.32 -23.64
CA SER A 197 8.80 15.52 -24.70
C SER A 197 7.96 14.27 -24.88
N LEU A 198 6.67 14.44 -25.17
CA LEU A 198 5.72 13.39 -25.49
C LEU A 198 5.12 13.66 -26.87
N CYS A 199 5.03 12.64 -27.70
CA CYS A 199 4.32 12.69 -28.98
C CYS A 199 3.23 11.62 -29.00
N LEU A 200 2.00 12.04 -29.31
CA LEU A 200 0.85 11.16 -29.53
C LEU A 200 0.52 11.15 -31.01
N ILE A 201 0.48 9.95 -31.61
CA ILE A 201 0.09 9.76 -33.01
C ILE A 201 -1.20 8.95 -33.04
N LEU A 202 -2.24 9.51 -33.63
CA LEU A 202 -3.49 8.80 -33.88
C LEU A 202 -3.57 8.39 -35.35
N PHE A 203 -3.92 7.13 -35.59
CA PHE A 203 -4.21 6.61 -36.90
C PHE A 203 -5.70 6.22 -37.00
N ASP A 204 -6.33 6.54 -38.12
CA ASP A 204 -7.67 6.11 -38.46
C ASP A 204 -7.70 5.55 -39.88
N LEU A 205 -8.46 4.47 -40.09
CA LEU A 205 -8.62 3.86 -41.38
C LEU A 205 -9.94 4.34 -42.03
N ASN A 206 -9.83 5.18 -43.05
CA ASN A 206 -10.98 5.68 -43.77
C ASN A 206 -11.65 4.59 -44.63
N GLY A 207 -12.98 4.58 -44.64
CA GLY A 207 -13.76 3.70 -45.53
C GLY A 207 -13.97 2.27 -45.05
N MET A 208 -13.62 1.92 -43.80
CA MET A 208 -13.83 0.59 -43.21
C MET A 208 -15.27 0.09 -43.30
N LYS A 209 -16.26 0.98 -43.16
CA LYS A 209 -17.68 0.60 -43.29
C LYS A 209 -18.01 -0.01 -44.65
N ARG A 210 -17.40 0.49 -45.73
CA ARG A 210 -17.62 0.01 -47.09
C ARG A 210 -16.97 -1.36 -47.36
N VAL A 211 -15.97 -1.72 -46.57
CA VAL A 211 -15.28 -3.03 -46.63
C VAL A 211 -16.03 -4.08 -45.83
N ASN A 212 -16.63 -3.69 -44.71
CA ASN A 212 -17.32 -4.61 -43.83
C ASN A 212 -18.78 -4.91 -44.33
N ASP A 213 -19.38 -4.03 -45.14
CA ASP A 213 -20.74 -4.20 -45.68
C ASP A 213 -20.78 -4.97 -47.03
N THR A 214 -19.65 -5.52 -47.46
CA THR A 214 -19.53 -6.41 -48.64
C THR A 214 -19.23 -7.84 -48.20
#